data_e904bd1af3664e9a6bb9eda887e2df71
#
_entry.id   e904bd1af3664e9a6bb9eda887e2df71
#
_cell.length_a   1.000
_cell.length_b   1.000
_cell.length_c   1.000
_cell.angle_alpha   90.00
_cell.angle_beta   90.00
_cell.angle_gamma   90.00
#
_symmetry.space_group_name_H-M   'P 1'
#
loop_
_entity.id
_entity.type
_entity.pdbx_description
1 polymer ?
#
loop_
_entity_poly.entity_id
_entity_poly.type
_entity_poly.pdbx_seq_one_letter_code
_entity_poly.pdbx_strand_id
1 'polypeptide(L)'
;MLEPPMKTYPKAVNRTVKDGHGVGLHGVTHDVNKFYQSAESALNEMQVAQQTLLDISGVKTNLIRTPYGSIPYLTNSFREVLNENKFVIWDWNVDSSDWSVSNKKYVQNIIEQLKQLDPSMHSPIILMHDRSGTASELPTLLNYLKDNDYQTEIIDEKLEPYSFECHDRCYPISAS
;
A
#
# COMPACT_ATOMS: atom_id res chain seq x y z
N MET A 1 1.72 -5.90 -2.73
CA MET A 1 1.95 -6.56 -4.03
C MET A 1 0.63 -7.11 -4.55
N LEU A 2 0.34 -6.92 -5.82
CA LEU A 2 -0.79 -7.57 -6.51
C LEU A 2 -0.43 -9.01 -6.89
N GLU A 3 -1.41 -9.92 -6.84
CA GLU A 3 -1.17 -11.35 -7.08
C GLU A 3 -0.69 -11.66 -8.50
N PRO A 4 -1.32 -11.17 -9.60
CA PRO A 4 -0.87 -11.50 -10.94
C PRO A 4 0.57 -11.06 -11.26
N PRO A 5 1.01 -9.83 -10.90
CA PRO A 5 2.42 -9.45 -11.00
C PRO A 5 3.37 -10.35 -10.20
N MET A 6 2.99 -10.81 -9.00
CA MET A 6 3.82 -11.74 -8.23
C MET A 6 4.08 -13.03 -9.00
N LYS A 7 3.05 -13.62 -9.60
CA LYS A 7 3.18 -14.82 -10.45
C LYS A 7 4.01 -14.56 -11.70
N THR A 8 3.88 -13.40 -12.30
CA THR A 8 4.63 -13.03 -13.51
C THR A 8 6.11 -12.81 -13.22
N TYR A 9 6.43 -12.21 -12.05
CA TYR A 9 7.79 -11.82 -11.68
C TYR A 9 8.27 -12.42 -10.35
N PRO A 10 8.25 -13.75 -10.17
CA PRO A 10 8.58 -14.39 -8.90
C PRO A 10 10.02 -14.12 -8.44
N LYS A 11 10.94 -13.89 -9.38
CA LYS A 11 12.33 -13.51 -9.06
C LYS A 11 12.41 -12.13 -8.41
N ALA A 12 11.57 -11.17 -8.82
CA ALA A 12 11.51 -9.85 -8.21
C ALA A 12 10.95 -9.94 -6.79
N VAL A 13 9.89 -10.73 -6.57
CA VAL A 13 9.33 -11.00 -5.23
C VAL A 13 10.40 -11.57 -4.30
N ASN A 14 11.08 -12.64 -4.71
CA ASN A 14 12.14 -13.28 -3.93
C ASN A 14 13.30 -12.32 -3.63
N ARG A 15 13.67 -11.45 -4.59
CA ARG A 15 14.69 -10.44 -4.38
C ARG A 15 14.25 -9.40 -3.35
N THR A 16 13.02 -8.88 -3.44
CA THR A 16 12.46 -7.92 -2.47
C THR A 16 12.54 -8.47 -1.05
N VAL A 17 12.13 -9.73 -0.84
CA VAL A 17 12.23 -10.39 0.45
C VAL A 17 13.68 -10.58 0.90
N LYS A 18 14.55 -11.06 0.00
CA LYS A 18 15.98 -11.30 0.30
C LYS A 18 16.72 -10.02 0.66
N ASP A 19 16.40 -8.91 -0.01
CA ASP A 19 17.02 -7.61 0.24
C ASP A 19 16.45 -6.94 1.52
N GLY A 20 15.54 -7.61 2.23
CA GLY A 20 15.04 -7.19 3.54
C GLY A 20 13.94 -6.13 3.49
N HIS A 21 13.28 -5.94 2.35
CA HIS A 21 12.15 -5.02 2.25
C HIS A 21 10.89 -5.59 2.90
N GLY A 22 10.06 -4.73 3.47
CA GLY A 22 8.71 -5.09 3.91
C GLY A 22 7.84 -5.51 2.73
N VAL A 23 7.05 -6.57 2.92
CA VAL A 23 6.12 -7.06 1.90
C VAL A 23 4.69 -7.02 2.41
N GLY A 24 3.78 -6.51 1.60
CA GLY A 24 2.35 -6.43 1.89
C GLY A 24 1.53 -6.79 0.66
N LEU A 25 0.26 -7.09 0.89
CA LEU A 25 -0.68 -7.56 -0.13
C LEU A 25 -1.53 -6.40 -0.65
N HIS A 26 -1.94 -6.51 -1.91
CA HIS A 26 -2.77 -5.49 -2.56
C HIS A 26 -3.97 -6.08 -3.32
N GLY A 27 -4.31 -7.33 -3.02
CA GLY A 27 -5.38 -8.08 -3.67
C GLY A 27 -4.95 -8.77 -4.97
N VAL A 28 -5.95 -9.08 -5.78
CA VAL A 28 -5.80 -9.82 -7.05
C VAL A 28 -6.18 -8.96 -8.24
N THR A 29 -7.41 -8.46 -8.27
CA THR A 29 -7.99 -7.85 -9.46
C THR A 29 -7.65 -6.36 -9.62
N HIS A 30 -7.44 -5.65 -8.53
CA HIS A 30 -7.40 -4.19 -8.48
C HIS A 30 -8.59 -3.54 -9.20
N ASP A 31 -9.73 -4.21 -9.22
CA ASP A 31 -10.98 -3.78 -9.81
C ASP A 31 -11.95 -3.40 -8.68
N VAL A 32 -12.42 -2.16 -8.67
CA VAL A 32 -13.25 -1.62 -7.62
C VAL A 32 -14.55 -2.43 -7.46
N ASN A 33 -15.16 -2.85 -8.57
CA ASN A 33 -16.44 -3.58 -8.56
C ASN A 33 -16.26 -5.05 -8.13
N LYS A 34 -15.08 -5.62 -8.26
CA LYS A 34 -14.78 -6.99 -7.84
C LYS A 34 -14.32 -7.03 -6.40
N PHE A 35 -13.31 -6.22 -6.08
CA PHE A 35 -12.74 -6.22 -4.73
C PHE A 35 -13.77 -5.79 -3.68
N TYR A 36 -14.52 -4.70 -3.94
CA TYR A 36 -15.51 -4.16 -3.00
C TYR A 36 -16.93 -4.66 -3.25
N GLN A 37 -17.10 -5.75 -3.98
CA GLN A 37 -18.42 -6.38 -4.21
C GLN A 37 -19.06 -6.86 -2.89
N SER A 38 -18.25 -7.48 -2.02
CA SER A 38 -18.62 -7.89 -0.66
C SER A 38 -17.39 -7.98 0.24
N ALA A 39 -17.60 -8.03 1.55
CA ALA A 39 -16.52 -8.23 2.50
C ALA A 39 -15.79 -9.57 2.25
N GLU A 40 -16.52 -10.62 1.86
CA GLU A 40 -15.96 -11.93 1.50
C GLU A 40 -15.12 -11.86 0.24
N SER A 41 -15.49 -11.06 -0.78
CA SER A 41 -14.70 -10.92 -2.00
C SER A 41 -13.35 -10.24 -1.69
N ALA A 42 -13.35 -9.19 -0.87
CA ALA A 42 -12.12 -8.54 -0.42
C ALA A 42 -11.23 -9.48 0.39
N LEU A 43 -11.82 -10.23 1.34
CA LEU A 43 -11.10 -11.23 2.12
C LEU A 43 -10.47 -12.29 1.22
N ASN A 44 -11.24 -12.85 0.29
CA ASN A 44 -10.77 -13.88 -0.63
C ASN A 44 -9.59 -13.37 -1.49
N GLU A 45 -9.66 -12.15 -2.03
CA GLU A 45 -8.56 -11.59 -2.81
C GLU A 45 -7.27 -11.43 -1.96
N MET A 46 -7.39 -11.02 -0.70
CA MET A 46 -6.24 -10.90 0.19
C MET A 46 -5.66 -12.28 0.56
N GLN A 47 -6.49 -13.28 0.81
CA GLN A 47 -6.05 -14.65 1.10
C GLN A 47 -5.36 -15.30 -0.10
N VAL A 48 -5.89 -15.13 -1.31
CA VAL A 48 -5.25 -15.61 -2.55
C VAL A 48 -3.89 -14.94 -2.75
N ALA A 49 -3.79 -13.63 -2.57
CA ALA A 49 -2.53 -12.92 -2.67
C ALA A 49 -1.53 -13.37 -1.58
N GLN A 50 -2.00 -13.62 -0.34
CA GLN A 50 -1.18 -14.13 0.76
C GLN A 50 -0.61 -15.51 0.45
N GLN A 51 -1.45 -16.42 -0.06
CA GLN A 51 -0.99 -17.77 -0.44
C GLN A 51 0.03 -17.72 -1.57
N THR A 52 -0.22 -16.89 -2.60
CA THR A 52 0.72 -16.71 -3.71
C THR A 52 2.09 -16.19 -3.24
N LEU A 53 2.10 -15.19 -2.32
CA LEU A 53 3.35 -14.70 -1.74
C LEU A 53 4.09 -15.81 -0.97
N LEU A 54 3.36 -16.57 -0.16
CA LEU A 54 3.92 -17.70 0.60
C LEU A 54 4.52 -18.75 -0.32
N ASP A 55 3.81 -19.14 -1.37
CA ASP A 55 4.26 -20.18 -2.33
C ASP A 55 5.53 -19.73 -3.08
N ILE A 56 5.67 -18.44 -3.39
CA ILE A 56 6.81 -17.89 -4.12
C ILE A 56 8.03 -17.68 -3.22
N SER A 57 7.84 -17.12 -2.03
CA SER A 57 8.92 -16.58 -1.21
C SER A 57 9.12 -17.30 0.13
N GLY A 58 8.19 -18.15 0.53
CA GLY A 58 8.17 -18.76 1.87
C GLY A 58 7.76 -17.79 2.99
N VAL A 59 7.42 -16.53 2.65
CA VAL A 59 7.04 -15.50 3.62
C VAL A 59 5.53 -15.33 3.64
N LYS A 60 4.96 -15.33 4.83
CA LYS A 60 3.57 -14.97 5.10
C LYS A 60 3.53 -13.57 5.71
N THR A 61 2.64 -12.70 5.22
CA THR A 61 2.39 -11.37 5.78
C THR A 61 0.90 -11.15 5.97
N ASN A 62 0.56 -10.37 6.98
CA ASN A 62 -0.80 -9.88 7.21
C ASN A 62 -0.95 -8.40 6.84
N LEU A 63 0.13 -7.75 6.42
CA LEU A 63 0.09 -6.35 6.00
C LEU A 63 -0.64 -6.21 4.67
N ILE A 64 -1.65 -5.36 4.63
CA ILE A 64 -2.43 -5.12 3.42
C ILE A 64 -2.58 -3.62 3.15
N ARG A 65 -2.66 -3.27 1.87
CA ARG A 65 -3.24 -2.03 1.41
C ARG A 65 -4.33 -2.39 0.41
N THR A 66 -5.54 -1.87 0.66
CA THR A 66 -6.67 -2.15 -0.23
C THR A 66 -6.57 -1.34 -1.53
N PRO A 67 -7.05 -1.85 -2.66
CA PRO A 67 -7.12 -1.08 -3.90
C PRO A 67 -7.81 0.28 -3.69
N TYR A 68 -7.21 1.34 -4.21
CA TYR A 68 -7.64 2.74 -4.06
C TYR A 68 -7.58 3.31 -2.63
N GLY A 69 -7.02 2.57 -1.67
CA GLY A 69 -7.03 2.93 -0.24
C GLY A 69 -8.31 2.50 0.48
N SER A 70 -8.35 2.74 1.78
CA SER A 70 -9.47 2.29 2.61
C SER A 70 -10.71 3.19 2.53
N ILE A 71 -10.59 4.40 1.97
CA ILE A 71 -11.72 5.30 1.71
C ILE A 71 -11.88 5.47 0.20
N PRO A 72 -13.13 5.51 -0.32
CA PRO A 72 -14.40 5.52 0.41
C PRO A 72 -15.07 4.13 0.58
N TYR A 73 -14.52 3.08 0.00
CA TYR A 73 -15.28 1.83 -0.20
C TYR A 73 -15.11 0.78 0.91
N LEU A 74 -14.05 0.88 1.73
CA LEU A 74 -13.83 -0.07 2.82
C LEU A 74 -14.68 0.29 4.04
N THR A 75 -15.97 -0.05 3.97
CA THR A 75 -16.93 0.17 5.06
C THR A 75 -16.58 -0.66 6.31
N ASN A 76 -17.27 -0.44 7.42
CA ASN A 76 -17.00 -1.14 8.68
C ASN A 76 -17.10 -2.67 8.53
N SER A 77 -18.07 -3.18 7.76
CA SER A 77 -18.19 -4.62 7.53
C SER A 77 -16.97 -5.25 6.84
N PHE A 78 -16.36 -4.54 5.89
CA PHE A 78 -15.09 -4.99 5.28
C PHE A 78 -13.94 -4.98 6.30
N ARG A 79 -13.84 -3.91 7.09
CA ARG A 79 -12.80 -3.77 8.12
C ARG A 79 -12.91 -4.86 9.17
N GLU A 80 -14.11 -5.16 9.66
CA GLU A 80 -14.38 -6.22 10.62
C GLU A 80 -13.91 -7.57 10.09
N VAL A 81 -14.33 -7.98 8.89
CA VAL A 81 -13.95 -9.26 8.28
C VAL A 81 -12.44 -9.36 8.06
N LEU A 82 -11.79 -8.31 7.58
CA LEU A 82 -10.33 -8.31 7.39
C LEU A 82 -9.59 -8.38 8.72
N ASN A 83 -10.01 -7.63 9.74
CA ASN A 83 -9.40 -7.63 11.08
C ASN A 83 -9.59 -8.97 11.81
N GLU A 84 -10.76 -9.59 11.72
CA GLU A 84 -11.02 -10.92 12.27
C GLU A 84 -10.07 -11.98 11.68
N ASN A 85 -9.70 -11.80 10.41
CA ASN A 85 -8.73 -12.64 9.72
C ASN A 85 -7.27 -12.15 9.89
N LYS A 86 -7.03 -11.25 10.86
CA LYS A 86 -5.70 -10.74 11.26
C LYS A 86 -5.01 -9.89 10.22
N PHE A 87 -5.67 -9.45 9.17
CA PHE A 87 -5.09 -8.49 8.23
C PHE A 87 -4.97 -7.10 8.87
N VAL A 88 -3.83 -6.45 8.63
CA VAL A 88 -3.49 -5.13 9.15
C VAL A 88 -3.52 -4.13 7.99
N ILE A 89 -4.48 -3.21 8.04
CA ILE A 89 -4.74 -2.25 6.95
C ILE A 89 -3.81 -1.05 7.08
N TRP A 90 -3.06 -0.78 6.01
CA TRP A 90 -2.20 0.39 5.89
C TRP A 90 -2.66 1.30 4.76
N ASP A 91 -2.79 2.57 5.06
CA ASP A 91 -2.93 3.65 4.08
C ASP A 91 -1.65 4.51 4.05
N TRP A 92 -1.73 5.77 3.67
CA TRP A 92 -0.62 6.70 3.54
C TRP A 92 -1.01 8.09 4.00
N ASN A 93 -0.03 8.93 4.33
CA ASN A 93 -0.25 10.33 4.66
C ASN A 93 0.52 11.30 3.73
N VAL A 94 1.29 10.74 2.78
CA VAL A 94 1.95 11.48 1.70
C VAL A 94 1.62 10.81 0.37
N ASP A 95 0.90 11.49 -0.51
CA ASP A 95 0.54 10.99 -1.84
C ASP A 95 1.44 11.59 -2.91
N SER A 96 2.26 10.78 -3.55
CA SER A 96 3.13 11.24 -4.63
C SER A 96 2.38 11.68 -5.87
N SER A 97 1.18 11.14 -6.09
CA SER A 97 0.41 11.27 -7.35
C SER A 97 1.20 10.84 -8.60
N ASP A 98 2.18 9.95 -8.45
CA ASP A 98 3.09 9.51 -9.52
C ASP A 98 2.37 8.81 -10.68
N TRP A 99 1.14 8.37 -10.45
CA TRP A 99 0.27 7.79 -11.47
C TRP A 99 -0.35 8.84 -12.41
N SER A 100 -0.44 10.10 -12.02
CA SER A 100 -1.14 11.17 -12.75
C SER A 100 -0.24 12.32 -13.20
N VAL A 101 0.94 12.48 -12.60
CA VAL A 101 1.86 13.59 -12.90
C VAL A 101 3.11 13.12 -13.65
N SER A 102 3.87 14.05 -14.22
CA SER A 102 5.15 13.76 -14.86
C SER A 102 6.19 13.26 -13.85
N ASN A 103 7.14 12.46 -14.31
CA ASN A 103 8.13 11.77 -13.46
C ASN A 103 8.86 12.68 -12.45
N LYS A 104 9.26 13.89 -12.85
CA LYS A 104 9.94 14.84 -11.94
C LYS A 104 8.99 15.49 -10.93
N LYS A 105 7.73 15.62 -11.27
CA LYS A 105 6.76 16.36 -10.46
C LYS A 105 6.34 15.57 -9.21
N TYR A 106 6.32 14.25 -9.24
CA TYR A 106 5.95 13.48 -8.06
C TYR A 106 6.93 13.67 -6.90
N VAL A 107 8.23 13.81 -7.18
CA VAL A 107 9.24 14.08 -6.15
C VAL A 107 8.97 15.42 -5.47
N GLN A 108 8.66 16.45 -6.27
CA GLN A 108 8.30 17.77 -5.74
C GLN A 108 7.03 17.70 -4.89
N ASN A 109 6.00 16.97 -5.34
CA ASN A 109 4.77 16.78 -4.58
C ASN A 109 5.04 16.14 -3.21
N ILE A 110 5.91 15.14 -3.15
CA ILE A 110 6.31 14.51 -1.88
C ILE A 110 7.02 15.53 -1.00
N ILE A 111 8.03 16.25 -1.52
CA ILE A 111 8.81 17.21 -0.75
C ILE A 111 7.93 18.32 -0.16
N GLU A 112 6.97 18.82 -0.92
CA GLU A 112 6.04 19.84 -0.45
C GLU A 112 5.16 19.34 0.70
N GLN A 113 4.65 18.11 0.59
CA GLN A 113 3.86 17.49 1.66
C GLN A 113 4.70 17.20 2.90
N LEU A 114 5.93 16.69 2.75
CA LEU A 114 6.84 16.45 3.87
C LEU A 114 7.12 17.72 4.68
N LYS A 115 7.26 18.87 4.02
CA LYS A 115 7.46 20.16 4.69
C LYS A 115 6.23 20.67 5.46
N GLN A 116 5.05 20.15 5.13
CA GLN A 116 3.78 20.55 5.77
C GLN A 116 3.35 19.58 6.87
N LEU A 117 3.90 18.36 6.88
CA LEU A 117 3.59 17.39 7.93
C LEU A 117 4.13 17.87 9.28
N ASP A 118 3.30 17.74 10.30
CA ASP A 118 3.74 17.90 11.67
C ASP A 118 4.48 16.62 12.12
N PRO A 119 5.79 16.69 12.36
CA PRO A 119 6.58 15.52 12.71
C PRO A 119 6.21 14.91 14.07
N SER A 120 5.44 15.61 14.89
CA SER A 120 4.96 15.11 16.19
C SER A 120 3.73 14.22 16.08
N MET A 121 3.02 14.26 14.95
CA MET A 121 1.75 13.54 14.76
C MET A 121 1.96 12.14 14.19
N HIS A 122 2.66 12.02 13.06
CA HIS A 122 2.87 10.73 12.39
C HIS A 122 4.14 10.74 11.54
N SER A 123 4.83 9.60 11.50
CA SER A 123 5.88 9.37 10.52
C SER A 123 5.33 9.43 9.09
N PRO A 124 6.07 9.98 8.12
CA PRO A 124 5.65 10.00 6.72
C PRO A 124 5.52 8.58 6.16
N ILE A 125 4.36 8.28 5.59
CA ILE A 125 4.09 7.06 4.84
C ILE A 125 3.78 7.47 3.41
N ILE A 126 4.73 7.25 2.51
CA ILE A 126 4.70 7.77 1.14
C ILE A 126 4.11 6.72 0.20
N LEU A 127 3.00 7.05 -0.45
CA LEU A 127 2.44 6.25 -1.52
C LEU A 127 3.18 6.51 -2.82
N MET A 128 3.65 5.45 -3.45
CA MET A 128 4.21 5.41 -4.80
C MET A 128 3.83 4.10 -5.50
N HIS A 129 4.00 4.06 -6.81
CA HIS A 129 3.72 2.88 -7.62
C HIS A 129 4.99 2.39 -8.34
N ASP A 130 5.04 1.09 -8.62
CA ASP A 130 6.15 0.41 -9.31
C ASP A 130 6.14 0.65 -10.83
N ARG A 131 6.31 1.92 -11.20
CA ARG A 131 6.34 2.39 -12.58
C ARG A 131 7.76 2.78 -12.99
N SER A 132 8.09 2.63 -14.28
CA SER A 132 9.40 3.00 -14.80
C SER A 132 9.73 4.48 -14.55
N GLY A 133 8.74 5.36 -14.69
CA GLY A 133 8.90 6.79 -14.42
C GLY A 133 9.17 7.09 -12.95
N THR A 134 8.46 6.43 -12.05
CA THR A 134 8.71 6.53 -10.60
C THR A 134 10.10 6.02 -10.26
N ALA A 135 10.49 4.87 -10.78
CA ALA A 135 11.81 4.28 -10.53
C ALA A 135 12.96 5.17 -11.04
N SER A 136 12.78 5.87 -12.17
CA SER A 136 13.83 6.74 -12.74
C SER A 136 14.19 7.93 -11.85
N GLU A 137 13.24 8.49 -11.12
CA GLU A 137 13.43 9.64 -10.24
C GLU A 137 13.55 9.27 -8.75
N LEU A 138 13.38 8.00 -8.42
CA LEU A 138 13.51 7.52 -7.03
C LEU A 138 14.84 7.89 -6.38
N PRO A 139 16.00 7.82 -7.07
CA PRO A 139 17.28 8.27 -6.49
C PRO A 139 17.25 9.74 -6.06
N THR A 140 16.56 10.61 -6.80
CA THR A 140 16.40 12.02 -6.45
C THR A 140 15.65 12.19 -5.12
N LEU A 141 14.56 11.44 -4.93
CA LEU A 141 13.81 11.43 -3.68
C LEU A 141 14.66 10.90 -2.52
N LEU A 142 15.34 9.76 -2.71
CA LEU A 142 16.15 9.14 -1.66
C LEU A 142 17.31 10.05 -1.22
N ASN A 143 17.95 10.75 -2.16
CA ASN A 143 18.99 11.74 -1.83
C ASN A 143 18.39 12.90 -1.01
N TYR A 144 17.23 13.44 -1.41
CA TYR A 144 16.56 14.49 -0.64
C TYR A 144 16.25 14.03 0.80
N LEU A 145 15.70 12.83 0.96
CA LEU A 145 15.39 12.29 2.30
C LEU A 145 16.66 12.18 3.16
N LYS A 146 17.72 11.64 2.59
CA LYS A 146 19.02 11.53 3.27
C LYS A 146 19.62 12.89 3.63
N ASP A 147 19.61 13.84 2.70
CA ASP A 147 20.20 15.18 2.90
C ASP A 147 19.41 16.03 3.91
N ASN A 148 18.18 15.62 4.24
CA ASN A 148 17.32 16.26 5.25
C ASN A 148 17.11 15.39 6.49
N ASP A 149 18.02 14.44 6.77
CA ASP A 149 18.04 13.59 7.97
C ASP A 149 16.82 12.69 8.19
N TYR A 150 16.05 12.41 7.13
CA TYR A 150 14.99 11.40 7.20
C TYR A 150 15.59 10.00 7.26
N GLN A 151 15.16 9.22 8.22
CA GLN A 151 15.45 7.79 8.29
C GLN A 151 14.30 7.00 7.66
N THR A 152 14.63 5.99 6.86
CA THR A 152 13.63 5.10 6.27
C THR A 152 13.50 3.84 7.10
N GLU A 153 12.27 3.45 7.38
CA GLU A 153 11.95 2.25 8.13
C GLU A 153 11.09 1.29 7.31
N ILE A 154 11.10 0.04 7.70
CA ILE A 154 10.29 -1.01 7.09
C ILE A 154 8.94 -1.05 7.83
N ILE A 155 7.84 -0.99 7.08
CA ILE A 155 6.53 -1.29 7.65
C ILE A 155 6.47 -2.79 7.96
N ASP A 156 6.29 -3.11 9.23
CA ASP A 156 6.13 -4.47 9.73
C ASP A 156 4.90 -4.58 10.66
N GLU A 157 4.65 -5.78 11.17
CA GLU A 157 3.49 -6.06 12.06
C GLU A 157 3.64 -5.48 13.48
N LYS A 158 4.78 -4.85 13.82
CA LYS A 158 5.05 -4.26 15.14
C LYS A 158 4.69 -2.78 15.19
N LEU A 159 4.66 -2.13 14.03
CA LEU A 159 4.31 -0.73 13.94
C LEU A 159 2.79 -0.54 14.06
N GLU A 160 2.40 0.55 14.69
CA GLU A 160 1.00 0.97 14.72
C GLU A 160 0.55 1.37 13.31
N PRO A 161 -0.50 0.73 12.76
CA PRO A 161 -0.91 1.00 11.40
C PRO A 161 -1.56 2.37 11.27
N TYR A 162 -1.15 3.09 10.22
CA TYR A 162 -1.87 4.27 9.78
C TYR A 162 -2.95 3.87 8.77
N SER A 163 -4.20 4.10 9.09
CA SER A 163 -5.33 3.86 8.18
C SER A 163 -6.30 5.03 8.20
N PHE A 164 -6.93 5.28 7.06
CA PHE A 164 -7.96 6.31 6.98
C PHE A 164 -9.18 5.89 7.78
N GLU A 165 -9.65 6.74 8.67
CA GLU A 165 -10.88 6.52 9.41
C GLU A 165 -12.10 6.83 8.54
N CYS A 166 -13.08 5.94 8.58
CA CYS A 166 -14.31 6.09 7.81
C CYS A 166 -15.09 7.34 8.20
N HIS A 167 -15.40 7.50 9.49
CA HIS A 167 -16.42 8.43 9.95
C HIS A 167 -17.67 8.35 9.04
N ASP A 168 -18.02 9.44 8.37
CA ASP A 168 -19.12 9.56 7.39
C ASP A 168 -18.66 9.45 5.92
N ARG A 169 -17.38 9.10 5.67
CA ARG A 169 -16.76 9.10 4.34
C ARG A 169 -16.79 7.75 3.63
N CYS A 170 -17.26 6.68 4.30
CA CYS A 170 -17.32 5.36 3.68
C CYS A 170 -18.76 5.02 3.28
N TYR A 171 -18.88 4.51 2.06
CA TYR A 171 -20.16 4.06 1.49
C TYR A 171 -19.93 2.85 0.58
N PRO A 172 -20.90 1.94 0.47
CA PRO A 172 -20.81 0.81 -0.43
C PRO A 172 -20.81 1.28 -1.89
N ILE A 173 -20.20 0.49 -2.75
CA ILE A 173 -20.29 0.71 -4.19
C ILE A 173 -21.75 0.63 -4.59
N SER A 174 -22.23 1.63 -5.33
CA SER A 174 -23.56 1.59 -5.90
C SER A 174 -23.65 0.40 -6.87
N ALA A 175 -24.62 -0.50 -6.65
CA ALA A 175 -24.92 -1.54 -7.62
C ALA A 175 -25.32 -0.86 -8.95
N SER A 176 -24.49 -1.01 -9.97
CA SER A 176 -24.77 -0.56 -11.34
C SER A 176 -25.66 -1.54 -12.05
#